data_1f1dbc0248ad568a7eb0808dd94a5862
#
_entry.id   1f1dbc0248ad568a7eb0808dd94a5862
#
_cell.length_a   1.000
_cell.length_b   1.000
_cell.length_c   1.000
_cell.angle_alpha   90.00
_cell.angle_beta   90.00
_cell.angle_gamma   90.00
#
_symmetry.space_group_name_H-M   'P 1'
#
loop_
_entity.id
_entity.type
_entity.pdbx_description
1 polymer ?
#
loop_
_entity_poly.entity_id
_entity_poly.type
_entity_poly.pdbx_seq_one_letter_code
_entity_poly.pdbx_strand_id
1 'polypeptide(L)'
;DEVGTLVAKSDNAINFTTYVGKQTKAAVEENTLTANTKFGVFAYHTKDATWESSKATATPNFMFNQEVTFDGTNYTYSPVKYWPNAEKVSFIGYYPFPTETNGVSVSSDFTNQSTGLPKIEFTIPSSENGVTDLLVSTVANDKSKETVSLTFQHVLSKVKFSAQTIAEGSTVTINTITLTGIKNGGTYDCAAGTWTSSTTDLNNTITADQAYLMVPQSIENAKVAITYTVTTTDSNLNESVTFNGEAKDIALKYGSVTQWDKNKVYNYTIDVSLSDVQLSATVSPWDTTEEKPEINK
;
A
#
# COMPACT_ATOMS: atom_id res chain seq x y z
N ASP A 1 -34.28 30.87 6.98
CA ASP A 1 -34.59 29.48 6.57
C ASP A 1 -34.23 29.31 5.08
N GLU A 2 -32.95 29.06 4.77
CA GLU A 2 -32.56 28.60 3.43
C GLU A 2 -32.79 27.08 3.36
N VAL A 3 -33.89 26.72 2.72
CA VAL A 3 -34.12 25.37 2.26
C VAL A 3 -33.10 25.11 1.14
N GLY A 4 -32.02 24.39 1.47
CA GLY A 4 -31.07 23.94 0.49
C GLY A 4 -31.78 23.04 -0.52
N THR A 5 -31.96 23.55 -1.72
CA THR A 5 -32.50 22.82 -2.84
C THR A 5 -31.53 21.66 -3.12
N LEU A 6 -31.92 20.43 -2.83
CA LEU A 6 -31.26 19.22 -3.32
C LEU A 6 -31.29 19.30 -4.85
N VAL A 7 -30.20 19.77 -5.43
CA VAL A 7 -30.02 19.69 -6.89
C VAL A 7 -29.94 18.19 -7.20
N ALA A 8 -30.97 17.67 -7.85
CA ALA A 8 -30.96 16.33 -8.40
C ALA A 8 -29.65 16.17 -9.20
N LYS A 9 -28.88 15.09 -8.95
CA LYS A 9 -27.67 14.80 -9.72
C LYS A 9 -28.05 14.86 -11.18
N SER A 10 -27.47 15.79 -11.92
CA SER A 10 -27.63 15.85 -13.37
C SER A 10 -27.10 14.53 -13.94
N ASP A 11 -27.84 13.89 -14.86
CA ASP A 11 -27.41 12.67 -15.56
C ASP A 11 -26.07 12.84 -16.31
N ASN A 12 -25.60 14.06 -16.44
CA ASN A 12 -24.34 14.44 -17.09
C ASN A 12 -23.17 14.67 -16.11
N ALA A 13 -23.36 14.54 -14.80
CA ALA A 13 -22.28 14.66 -13.81
C ALA A 13 -21.39 13.43 -13.83
N ILE A 14 -20.08 13.64 -13.62
CA ILE A 14 -19.13 12.53 -13.49
C ILE A 14 -19.28 11.92 -12.11
N ASN A 15 -19.55 10.61 -12.07
CA ASN A 15 -19.70 9.82 -10.88
C ASN A 15 -18.64 8.71 -10.86
N PHE A 16 -18.27 8.27 -9.65
CA PHE A 16 -17.28 7.24 -9.42
C PHE A 16 -17.88 6.01 -8.73
N THR A 17 -17.23 4.87 -8.95
CA THR A 17 -17.29 3.68 -8.12
C THR A 17 -15.88 3.13 -7.97
N THR A 18 -15.61 2.40 -6.89
CA THR A 18 -14.26 1.90 -6.59
C THR A 18 -14.28 0.43 -6.26
N TYR A 19 -13.19 -0.25 -6.63
CA TYR A 19 -12.89 -1.64 -6.30
C TYR A 19 -11.46 -1.73 -5.82
N VAL A 20 -11.17 -2.67 -4.93
CA VAL A 20 -9.81 -2.98 -4.47
C VAL A 20 -9.48 -4.41 -4.87
N GLY A 21 -8.31 -4.63 -5.49
CA GLY A 21 -7.88 -5.93 -5.97
C GLY A 21 -8.43 -6.32 -7.35
N LYS A 22 -8.36 -7.60 -7.70
CA LYS A 22 -8.84 -8.11 -9.00
C LYS A 22 -10.35 -8.28 -8.99
N GLN A 23 -11.01 -7.72 -9.98
CA GLN A 23 -12.38 -8.10 -10.30
C GLN A 23 -12.39 -9.53 -10.87
N THR A 24 -12.95 -10.47 -10.14
CA THR A 24 -13.29 -11.78 -10.68
C THR A 24 -14.78 -11.80 -11.02
N LYS A 25 -15.14 -12.38 -12.16
CA LYS A 25 -16.53 -12.46 -12.63
C LYS A 25 -17.47 -13.27 -11.73
N ALA A 26 -16.98 -13.87 -10.65
CA ALA A 26 -17.68 -14.92 -9.91
C ALA A 26 -18.01 -14.61 -8.45
N ALA A 27 -17.53 -13.53 -7.85
CA ALA A 27 -17.90 -13.19 -6.49
C ALA A 27 -18.03 -11.67 -6.36
N VAL A 28 -19.23 -11.21 -6.09
CA VAL A 28 -19.50 -9.87 -5.56
C VAL A 28 -19.16 -9.93 -4.07
N GLU A 29 -17.89 -10.12 -3.75
CA GLU A 29 -17.38 -9.77 -2.43
C GLU A 29 -16.91 -8.33 -2.50
N GLU A 30 -17.39 -7.53 -1.58
CA GLU A 30 -17.22 -6.08 -1.54
C GLU A 30 -15.78 -5.69 -1.19
N ASN A 31 -14.87 -5.85 -2.14
CA ASN A 31 -13.53 -5.27 -2.06
C ASN A 31 -13.62 -3.79 -2.45
N THR A 32 -14.22 -2.98 -1.57
CA THR A 32 -14.34 -1.55 -1.72
C THR A 32 -13.49 -0.82 -0.68
N LEU A 33 -13.27 0.48 -0.89
CA LEU A 33 -12.70 1.34 0.13
C LEU A 33 -13.61 1.37 1.36
N THR A 34 -13.01 1.58 2.53
CA THR A 34 -13.77 1.76 3.77
C THR A 34 -14.57 3.06 3.72
N ALA A 35 -15.74 3.07 4.37
CA ALA A 35 -16.55 4.27 4.54
C ALA A 35 -15.78 5.40 5.23
N ASN A 36 -16.11 6.64 4.89
CA ASN A 36 -15.48 7.86 5.39
C ASN A 36 -14.01 8.02 5.04
N THR A 37 -13.65 7.58 3.84
CA THR A 37 -12.29 7.71 3.30
C THR A 37 -12.26 8.69 2.14
N LYS A 38 -11.05 9.17 1.84
CA LYS A 38 -10.79 10.12 0.76
C LYS A 38 -9.69 9.59 -0.15
N PHE A 39 -9.85 9.81 -1.43
CA PHE A 39 -8.86 9.49 -2.44
C PHE A 39 -8.69 10.65 -3.43
N GLY A 40 -7.59 10.65 -4.16
CA GLY A 40 -7.29 11.66 -5.16
C GLY A 40 -7.51 11.15 -6.57
N VAL A 41 -7.97 12.02 -7.46
CA VAL A 41 -8.22 11.70 -8.86
C VAL A 41 -7.52 12.71 -9.77
N PHE A 42 -6.90 12.18 -10.82
CA PHE A 42 -6.41 12.94 -11.97
C PHE A 42 -7.24 12.55 -13.19
N ALA A 43 -7.67 13.54 -13.96
CA ALA A 43 -8.47 13.32 -15.16
C ALA A 43 -7.92 14.09 -16.36
N TYR A 44 -7.90 13.41 -17.48
CA TYR A 44 -7.29 13.82 -18.74
C TYR A 44 -8.37 13.91 -19.82
N HIS A 45 -8.72 15.10 -20.23
CA HIS A 45 -9.62 15.34 -21.33
C HIS A 45 -8.83 15.31 -22.64
N THR A 46 -8.99 14.25 -23.42
CA THR A 46 -8.24 14.01 -24.65
C THR A 46 -9.06 14.27 -25.92
N LYS A 47 -10.28 14.77 -25.76
CA LYS A 47 -11.22 15.02 -26.86
C LYS A 47 -11.50 13.75 -27.65
N ASP A 48 -11.17 13.76 -28.93
CA ASP A 48 -11.38 12.60 -29.81
C ASP A 48 -10.22 11.59 -29.78
N ALA A 49 -9.05 12.00 -29.25
CA ALA A 49 -7.90 11.12 -29.16
C ALA A 49 -8.07 10.02 -28.10
N THR A 50 -7.60 8.82 -28.39
CA THR A 50 -7.58 7.74 -27.40
C THR A 50 -6.51 7.99 -26.35
N TRP A 51 -6.70 7.44 -25.15
CA TRP A 51 -5.70 7.46 -24.10
C TRP A 51 -4.37 6.88 -24.59
N GLU A 52 -4.43 5.72 -25.26
CA GLU A 52 -3.23 5.04 -25.75
C GLU A 52 -2.39 5.90 -26.68
N SER A 53 -3.03 6.70 -27.52
CA SER A 53 -2.33 7.59 -28.46
C SER A 53 -1.82 8.89 -27.80
N SER A 54 -2.37 9.29 -26.67
CA SER A 54 -2.11 10.58 -26.02
C SER A 54 -1.43 10.50 -24.66
N LYS A 55 -1.36 9.33 -24.03
CA LYS A 55 -0.89 9.14 -22.65
C LYS A 55 0.48 9.75 -22.33
N ALA A 56 1.38 9.85 -23.31
CA ALA A 56 2.71 10.42 -23.11
C ALA A 56 2.70 11.97 -23.12
N THR A 57 1.71 12.59 -23.72
CA THR A 57 1.63 14.04 -23.92
C THR A 57 0.45 14.70 -23.24
N ALA A 58 -0.55 13.92 -22.85
CA ALA A 58 -1.72 14.43 -22.15
C ALA A 58 -1.33 14.99 -20.77
N THR A 59 -1.97 16.09 -20.39
CA THR A 59 -1.85 16.71 -19.07
C THR A 59 -3.14 16.50 -18.27
N PRO A 60 -3.08 16.45 -16.93
CA PRO A 60 -4.27 16.31 -16.10
C PRO A 60 -5.09 17.62 -16.08
N ASN A 61 -5.60 17.98 -17.23
CA ASN A 61 -6.27 19.24 -17.52
C ASN A 61 -7.74 19.30 -17.08
N PHE A 62 -8.31 18.16 -16.69
CA PHE A 62 -9.71 18.09 -16.34
C PHE A 62 -9.94 17.96 -14.82
N MET A 63 -9.16 17.11 -14.16
CA MET A 63 -9.03 17.05 -12.70
C MET A 63 -7.56 16.90 -12.33
N PHE A 64 -7.10 17.70 -11.39
CA PHE A 64 -5.76 17.59 -10.84
C PHE A 64 -5.85 17.39 -9.34
N ASN A 65 -5.45 16.21 -8.87
CA ASN A 65 -5.49 15.85 -7.45
C ASN A 65 -6.83 16.19 -6.80
N GLN A 66 -7.92 15.87 -7.49
CA GLN A 66 -9.27 16.13 -7.00
C GLN A 66 -9.55 15.22 -5.82
N GLU A 67 -9.83 15.80 -4.66
CA GLU A 67 -10.29 15.05 -3.49
C GLU A 67 -11.71 14.53 -3.76
N VAL A 68 -11.88 13.21 -3.56
CA VAL A 68 -13.17 12.53 -3.60
C VAL A 68 -13.38 11.83 -2.26
N THR A 69 -14.54 12.05 -1.64
CA THR A 69 -14.93 11.41 -0.39
C THR A 69 -15.89 10.26 -0.66
N PHE A 70 -15.63 9.11 -0.07
CA PHE A 70 -16.52 7.97 -0.05
C PHE A 70 -17.12 7.81 1.35
N ASP A 71 -18.43 7.96 1.50
CA ASP A 71 -19.12 7.88 2.79
C ASP A 71 -19.58 6.46 3.18
N GLY A 72 -19.31 5.48 2.32
CA GLY A 72 -19.77 4.09 2.42
C GLY A 72 -20.86 3.76 1.42
N THR A 73 -21.44 4.76 0.77
CA THR A 73 -22.49 4.61 -0.25
C THR A 73 -22.26 5.54 -1.43
N ASN A 74 -21.94 6.81 -1.16
CA ASN A 74 -21.83 7.85 -2.16
C ASN A 74 -20.38 8.35 -2.28
N TYR A 75 -20.03 8.75 -3.49
CA TYR A 75 -18.80 9.43 -3.83
C TYR A 75 -19.09 10.90 -4.10
N THR A 76 -18.49 11.79 -3.33
CA THR A 76 -18.73 13.24 -3.42
C THR A 76 -17.44 14.01 -3.60
N TYR A 77 -17.48 15.05 -4.41
CA TYR A 77 -16.37 15.96 -4.63
C TYR A 77 -16.87 17.33 -5.07
N SER A 78 -16.07 18.37 -4.90
CA SER A 78 -16.43 19.73 -5.24
C SER A 78 -15.22 20.46 -5.84
N PRO A 79 -15.40 21.25 -6.91
CA PRO A 79 -16.63 21.43 -7.68
C PRO A 79 -16.97 20.21 -8.53
N VAL A 80 -18.25 19.93 -8.71
CA VAL A 80 -18.70 18.83 -9.57
C VAL A 80 -18.33 19.11 -11.03
N LYS A 81 -17.80 18.09 -11.70
CA LYS A 81 -17.47 18.11 -13.12
C LYS A 81 -18.52 17.35 -13.93
N TYR A 82 -18.75 17.84 -15.13
CA TYR A 82 -19.71 17.29 -16.07
C TYR A 82 -19.00 16.77 -17.31
N TRP A 83 -19.58 15.75 -17.91
CA TRP A 83 -19.04 15.16 -19.13
C TRP A 83 -18.97 16.18 -20.26
N PRO A 84 -17.81 16.30 -20.95
CA PRO A 84 -17.68 17.17 -22.10
C PRO A 84 -18.31 16.49 -23.33
N ASN A 85 -19.56 16.77 -23.64
CA ASN A 85 -20.31 16.21 -24.77
C ASN A 85 -20.05 14.71 -24.99
N ALA A 86 -19.55 14.32 -26.15
CA ALA A 86 -19.19 12.95 -26.50
C ALA A 86 -17.66 12.69 -26.47
N GLU A 87 -16.89 13.64 -25.95
CA GLU A 87 -15.43 13.57 -25.90
C GLU A 87 -14.94 12.64 -24.79
N LYS A 88 -13.69 12.17 -24.94
CA LYS A 88 -13.09 11.18 -24.04
C LYS A 88 -12.39 11.85 -22.85
N VAL A 89 -12.58 11.24 -21.68
CA VAL A 89 -11.84 11.56 -20.46
C VAL A 89 -11.28 10.27 -19.87
N SER A 90 -10.02 10.29 -19.51
CA SER A 90 -9.35 9.17 -18.82
C SER A 90 -8.98 9.54 -17.40
N PHE A 91 -9.07 8.58 -16.48
CA PHE A 91 -8.95 8.81 -15.05
C PHE A 91 -7.93 7.87 -14.42
N ILE A 92 -7.22 8.36 -13.43
CA ILE A 92 -6.43 7.55 -12.49
C ILE A 92 -6.66 8.08 -11.08
N GLY A 93 -6.78 7.16 -10.12
CA GLY A 93 -6.94 7.50 -8.71
C GLY A 93 -5.83 6.90 -7.85
N TYR A 94 -5.66 7.48 -6.68
CA TYR A 94 -4.78 6.96 -5.63
C TYR A 94 -5.43 7.16 -4.25
N TYR A 95 -5.14 6.27 -3.33
CA TYR A 95 -5.65 6.26 -1.97
C TYR A 95 -4.51 5.97 -0.99
N PRO A 96 -4.47 6.63 0.18
CA PRO A 96 -5.37 7.66 0.67
C PRO A 96 -5.03 9.05 0.13
N PHE A 97 -5.98 9.98 0.22
CA PHE A 97 -5.70 11.39 -0.04
C PHE A 97 -4.69 11.92 1.00
N PRO A 98 -3.74 12.80 0.61
CA PRO A 98 -2.72 13.31 1.52
C PRO A 98 -3.28 13.95 2.78
N THR A 99 -2.68 13.62 3.91
CA THR A 99 -2.88 14.29 5.20
C THR A 99 -1.52 14.65 5.80
N GLU A 100 -1.51 15.40 6.89
CA GLU A 100 -0.26 15.77 7.57
C GLU A 100 0.47 14.55 8.18
N THR A 101 -0.21 13.42 8.35
CA THR A 101 0.30 12.28 9.12
C THR A 101 0.37 10.95 8.37
N ASN A 102 -0.24 10.83 7.19
CA ASN A 102 -0.29 9.55 6.48
C ASN A 102 0.90 9.26 5.57
N GLY A 103 1.84 10.19 5.46
CA GLY A 103 3.06 10.01 4.66
C GLY A 103 2.87 10.02 3.16
N VAL A 104 1.67 10.32 2.67
CA VAL A 104 1.34 10.34 1.24
C VAL A 104 1.35 11.76 0.72
N SER A 105 1.94 11.96 -0.45
CA SER A 105 1.87 13.22 -1.19
C SER A 105 1.96 12.98 -2.70
N VAL A 106 1.46 13.93 -3.46
CA VAL A 106 1.76 14.00 -4.89
C VAL A 106 3.13 14.66 -5.04
N SER A 107 4.01 14.10 -5.87
CA SER A 107 5.34 14.67 -6.09
C SER A 107 5.22 16.14 -6.51
N SER A 108 6.02 17.00 -5.89
CA SER A 108 6.04 18.43 -6.19
C SER A 108 6.47 18.74 -7.63
N ASP A 109 7.17 17.81 -8.26
CA ASP A 109 7.60 17.90 -9.66
C ASP A 109 6.46 17.61 -10.64
N PHE A 110 5.34 17.03 -10.16
CA PHE A 110 4.18 16.76 -10.97
C PHE A 110 3.10 17.84 -10.73
N THR A 111 2.83 18.62 -11.77
CA THR A 111 1.86 19.71 -11.74
C THR A 111 0.75 19.50 -12.77
N ASN A 112 -0.26 20.35 -12.78
CA ASN A 112 -1.33 20.31 -13.78
C ASN A 112 -0.85 20.63 -15.22
N GLN A 113 0.40 21.06 -15.37
CA GLN A 113 1.07 21.26 -16.66
C GLN A 113 1.97 20.09 -17.05
N SER A 114 2.19 19.15 -16.15
CA SER A 114 3.02 17.98 -16.41
C SER A 114 2.31 17.02 -17.36
N THR A 115 3.07 16.39 -18.23
CA THR A 115 2.56 15.35 -19.13
C THR A 115 2.64 13.97 -18.49
N GLY A 116 1.74 13.09 -18.89
CA GLY A 116 1.72 11.70 -18.41
C GLY A 116 1.00 11.52 -17.08
N LEU A 117 1.18 10.36 -16.46
CA LEU A 117 0.55 9.98 -15.20
C LEU A 117 1.32 10.56 -14.00
N PRO A 118 0.66 10.71 -12.84
CA PRO A 118 1.27 11.30 -11.65
C PRO A 118 2.36 10.43 -11.04
N LYS A 119 3.15 11.06 -10.19
CA LYS A 119 4.10 10.44 -9.27
C LYS A 119 3.62 10.66 -7.85
N ILE A 120 3.53 9.57 -7.09
CA ILE A 120 3.07 9.58 -5.70
C ILE A 120 4.25 9.29 -4.79
N GLU A 121 4.48 10.16 -3.82
CA GLU A 121 5.49 9.97 -2.79
C GLU A 121 4.87 9.33 -1.56
N PHE A 122 5.60 8.41 -0.96
CA PHE A 122 5.22 7.76 0.28
C PHE A 122 6.42 7.67 1.22
N THR A 123 6.18 8.05 2.47
CA THR A 123 7.12 7.86 3.57
C THR A 123 6.40 7.13 4.70
N ILE A 124 6.99 6.06 5.19
CA ILE A 124 6.42 5.29 6.30
C ILE A 124 6.30 6.21 7.51
N PRO A 125 5.09 6.43 8.05
CA PRO A 125 4.90 7.24 9.25
C PRO A 125 5.70 6.69 10.43
N SER A 126 6.24 7.58 11.25
CA SER A 126 7.03 7.20 12.43
C SER A 126 6.18 6.59 13.55
N SER A 127 4.88 6.84 13.57
CA SER A 127 3.94 6.25 14.52
C SER A 127 3.40 4.92 13.98
N GLU A 128 3.51 3.85 14.75
CA GLU A 128 3.06 2.50 14.38
C GLU A 128 1.59 2.42 13.99
N ASN A 129 0.77 3.30 14.56
CA ASN A 129 -0.68 3.32 14.35
C ASN A 129 -1.13 4.05 13.08
N GLY A 130 -0.19 4.51 12.26
CA GLY A 130 -0.48 5.38 11.12
C GLY A 130 -0.28 4.75 9.75
N VAL A 131 0.03 3.47 9.67
CA VAL A 131 0.35 2.84 8.38
C VAL A 131 -0.94 2.53 7.64
N THR A 132 -1.33 3.47 6.78
CA THR A 132 -2.40 3.27 5.81
C THR A 132 -1.80 2.70 4.53
N ASP A 133 -2.49 1.75 3.93
CA ASP A 133 -2.09 1.19 2.65
C ASP A 133 -2.12 2.26 1.55
N LEU A 134 -1.18 2.19 0.63
CA LEU A 134 -1.16 3.01 -0.58
C LEU A 134 -1.70 2.20 -1.75
N LEU A 135 -2.79 2.68 -2.31
CA LEU A 135 -3.44 2.08 -3.46
C LEU A 135 -3.36 3.03 -4.65
N VAL A 136 -3.14 2.49 -5.83
CA VAL A 136 -3.20 3.24 -7.09
C VAL A 136 -4.08 2.47 -8.07
N SER A 137 -4.99 3.16 -8.75
CA SER A 137 -5.86 2.52 -9.71
C SER A 137 -5.15 2.26 -11.03
N THR A 138 -5.67 1.29 -11.78
CA THR A 138 -5.44 1.26 -13.23
C THR A 138 -6.08 2.48 -13.88
N VAL A 139 -5.66 2.84 -15.08
CA VAL A 139 -6.29 3.94 -15.83
C VAL A 139 -7.67 3.48 -16.32
N ALA A 140 -8.70 4.23 -15.94
CA ALA A 140 -10.02 4.13 -16.54
C ALA A 140 -10.01 4.98 -17.80
N ASN A 141 -9.63 4.37 -18.93
CA ASN A 141 -9.37 5.05 -20.19
C ASN A 141 -10.62 5.27 -21.04
N ASP A 142 -10.59 6.35 -21.81
CA ASP A 142 -11.56 6.66 -22.87
C ASP A 142 -13.04 6.63 -22.43
N LYS A 143 -13.32 7.18 -21.23
CA LYS A 143 -14.67 7.22 -20.67
C LYS A 143 -15.50 8.36 -21.26
N SER A 144 -16.78 8.13 -21.42
CA SER A 144 -17.77 9.15 -21.86
C SER A 144 -19.15 8.79 -21.34
N LYS A 145 -19.78 9.69 -20.57
CA LYS A 145 -21.18 9.57 -20.08
C LYS A 145 -21.51 8.25 -19.36
N GLU A 146 -20.57 7.74 -18.58
CA GLU A 146 -20.74 6.53 -17.78
C GLU A 146 -20.19 6.73 -16.36
N THR A 147 -20.56 5.87 -15.43
CA THR A 147 -19.91 5.84 -14.11
C THR A 147 -18.46 5.37 -14.26
N VAL A 148 -17.52 6.12 -13.70
CA VAL A 148 -16.10 5.80 -13.76
C VAL A 148 -15.75 4.78 -12.67
N SER A 149 -15.38 3.58 -13.09
CA SER A 149 -14.88 2.54 -12.19
C SER A 149 -13.37 2.69 -12.00
N LEU A 150 -12.92 2.94 -10.77
CA LEU A 150 -11.52 2.94 -10.40
C LEU A 150 -11.19 1.62 -9.69
N THR A 151 -10.34 0.81 -10.31
CA THR A 151 -9.86 -0.45 -9.72
C THR A 151 -8.49 -0.22 -9.08
N PHE A 152 -8.47 -0.14 -7.76
CA PHE A 152 -7.26 0.08 -6.98
C PHE A 152 -6.46 -1.20 -6.78
N GLN A 153 -5.15 -1.07 -6.78
CA GLN A 153 -4.20 -2.14 -6.53
C GLN A 153 -3.20 -1.72 -5.45
N HIS A 154 -2.74 -2.70 -4.68
CA HIS A 154 -1.66 -2.48 -3.72
C HIS A 154 -0.37 -2.16 -4.45
N VAL A 155 0.29 -1.08 -4.09
CA VAL A 155 1.59 -0.69 -4.66
C VAL A 155 2.73 -0.78 -3.64
N LEU A 156 2.42 -1.09 -2.38
CA LEU A 156 3.38 -1.42 -1.34
C LEU A 156 3.63 -2.92 -1.25
N SER A 157 4.60 -3.31 -0.44
CA SER A 157 4.86 -4.69 -0.02
C SER A 157 4.40 -4.87 1.42
N LYS A 158 3.79 -6.01 1.73
CA LYS A 158 3.40 -6.37 3.11
C LYS A 158 4.43 -7.34 3.69
N VAL A 159 4.99 -7.00 4.84
CA VAL A 159 6.10 -7.75 5.46
C VAL A 159 5.76 -8.08 6.90
N LYS A 160 5.96 -9.34 7.28
CA LYS A 160 5.77 -9.82 8.65
C LYS A 160 6.89 -10.74 9.06
N PHE A 161 7.32 -10.62 10.33
CA PHE A 161 8.32 -11.48 10.97
C PHE A 161 7.66 -12.28 12.08
N SER A 162 7.81 -13.60 12.04
CA SER A 162 7.36 -14.51 13.07
C SER A 162 8.53 -15.36 13.55
N ALA A 163 8.53 -15.77 14.80
CA ALA A 163 9.56 -16.61 15.35
C ALA A 163 9.01 -17.97 15.78
N GLN A 164 9.83 -18.98 15.64
CA GLN A 164 9.58 -20.30 16.20
C GLN A 164 10.87 -20.88 16.78
N THR A 165 10.73 -21.72 17.81
CA THR A 165 11.83 -22.54 18.30
C THR A 165 11.74 -23.94 17.73
N ILE A 166 12.87 -24.51 17.40
CA ILE A 166 13.01 -25.91 17.00
C ILE A 166 13.35 -26.84 18.18
N ALA A 167 13.57 -26.27 19.37
CA ALA A 167 13.83 -27.02 20.59
C ALA A 167 12.51 -27.46 21.25
N GLU A 168 12.31 -28.78 21.39
CA GLU A 168 11.15 -29.34 22.08
C GLU A 168 11.09 -28.87 23.55
N GLY A 169 9.90 -28.54 24.02
CA GLY A 169 9.67 -28.05 25.38
C GLY A 169 10.13 -26.60 25.61
N SER A 170 10.49 -25.90 24.54
CA SER A 170 10.93 -24.50 24.62
C SER A 170 9.98 -23.57 23.89
N THR A 171 9.92 -22.33 24.37
CA THR A 171 9.23 -21.21 23.69
C THR A 171 10.24 -20.09 23.42
N VAL A 172 10.04 -19.36 22.33
CA VAL A 172 10.85 -18.20 21.99
C VAL A 172 10.01 -16.94 22.02
N THR A 173 10.57 -15.89 22.61
CA THR A 173 10.02 -14.52 22.55
C THR A 173 11.04 -13.64 21.85
N ILE A 174 10.62 -12.95 20.80
CA ILE A 174 11.45 -11.93 20.16
C ILE A 174 11.26 -10.62 20.93
N ASN A 175 12.36 -10.07 21.44
CA ASN A 175 12.35 -8.82 22.20
C ASN A 175 12.49 -7.62 21.29
N THR A 176 13.43 -7.68 20.32
CA THR A 176 13.65 -6.60 19.35
C THR A 176 13.94 -7.16 17.96
N ILE A 177 13.48 -6.47 16.93
CA ILE A 177 13.85 -6.69 15.54
C ILE A 177 14.32 -5.35 14.98
N THR A 178 15.53 -5.33 14.44
CA THR A 178 16.11 -4.15 13.80
C THR A 178 16.47 -4.49 12.36
N LEU A 179 15.99 -3.67 11.42
CA LEU A 179 16.34 -3.77 10.00
C LEU A 179 17.39 -2.72 9.66
N THR A 180 18.40 -3.09 8.90
CA THR A 180 19.39 -2.18 8.32
C THR A 180 19.42 -2.32 6.81
N GLY A 181 19.70 -1.22 6.10
CA GLY A 181 19.71 -1.21 4.64
C GLY A 181 18.32 -1.17 3.99
N ILE A 182 17.29 -0.81 4.75
CA ILE A 182 15.93 -0.59 4.27
C ILE A 182 15.62 0.90 4.30
N LYS A 183 15.04 1.42 3.21
CA LYS A 183 14.62 2.81 3.10
C LYS A 183 13.18 2.99 3.59
N ASN A 184 12.92 4.15 4.19
CA ASN A 184 11.63 4.45 4.81
C ASN A 184 10.57 4.98 3.85
N GLY A 185 10.93 5.23 2.59
CA GLY A 185 10.00 5.84 1.64
C GLY A 185 10.51 5.76 0.21
N GLY A 186 9.77 6.37 -0.68
CA GLY A 186 10.10 6.43 -2.10
C GLY A 186 9.04 7.15 -2.92
N THR A 187 9.25 7.16 -4.22
CA THR A 187 8.35 7.74 -5.22
C THR A 187 7.85 6.63 -6.15
N TYR A 188 6.55 6.52 -6.25
CA TYR A 188 5.88 5.64 -7.20
C TYR A 188 5.56 6.39 -8.49
N ASP A 189 6.12 5.93 -9.60
CA ASP A 189 5.82 6.43 -10.94
C ASP A 189 4.62 5.65 -11.49
N CYS A 190 3.46 6.29 -11.57
CA CYS A 190 2.23 5.62 -12.04
C CYS A 190 2.31 5.22 -13.52
N ALA A 191 3.11 5.91 -14.34
CA ALA A 191 3.29 5.57 -15.75
C ALA A 191 4.13 4.31 -15.93
N ALA A 192 5.26 4.23 -15.22
CA ALA A 192 6.17 3.08 -15.27
C ALA A 192 5.71 1.92 -14.39
N GLY A 193 4.89 2.19 -13.37
CA GLY A 193 4.48 1.20 -12.38
C GLY A 193 5.62 0.75 -11.46
N THR A 194 6.61 1.62 -11.23
CA THR A 194 7.83 1.30 -10.48
C THR A 194 8.09 2.29 -9.35
N TRP A 195 8.86 1.83 -8.36
CA TRP A 195 9.31 2.63 -7.24
C TRP A 195 10.77 3.07 -7.39
N THR A 196 11.04 4.28 -6.95
CA THR A 196 12.39 4.77 -6.67
C THR A 196 12.48 5.02 -5.18
N SER A 197 13.38 4.32 -4.48
CA SER A 197 13.55 4.46 -3.03
C SER A 197 14.10 5.83 -2.66
N SER A 198 13.70 6.33 -1.49
CA SER A 198 14.32 7.49 -0.85
C SER A 198 15.74 7.16 -0.39
N THR A 199 16.46 8.16 0.08
CA THR A 199 17.81 7.99 0.65
C THR A 199 17.79 7.79 2.17
N THR A 200 16.66 8.03 2.83
CA THR A 200 16.52 7.97 4.29
C THR A 200 16.27 6.53 4.74
N ASP A 201 17.04 6.09 5.72
CA ASP A 201 16.89 4.75 6.29
C ASP A 201 15.66 4.63 7.18
N LEU A 202 15.07 3.43 7.18
CA LEU A 202 13.98 3.07 8.09
C LEU A 202 14.50 3.02 9.53
N ASN A 203 13.82 3.74 10.42
CA ASN A 203 14.12 3.76 11.86
C ASN A 203 12.96 3.26 12.73
N ASN A 204 11.93 2.69 12.11
CA ASN A 204 10.77 2.19 12.83
C ASN A 204 11.13 0.91 13.60
N THR A 205 10.58 0.78 14.81
CA THR A 205 10.64 -0.48 15.57
C THR A 205 9.78 -1.53 14.88
N ILE A 206 10.33 -2.72 14.73
CA ILE A 206 9.64 -3.88 14.17
C ILE A 206 9.25 -4.81 15.32
N THR A 207 7.97 -5.16 15.37
CA THR A 207 7.40 -6.10 16.34
C THR A 207 7.09 -7.41 15.65
N ALA A 208 7.45 -8.53 16.28
CA ALA A 208 7.11 -9.86 15.77
C ALA A 208 5.59 -10.05 15.67
N ASP A 209 5.17 -10.80 14.68
CA ASP A 209 3.78 -11.15 14.37
C ASP A 209 2.89 -9.98 13.91
N GLN A 210 3.45 -8.79 13.79
CA GLN A 210 2.78 -7.62 13.23
C GLN A 210 3.16 -7.46 11.75
N ALA A 211 2.17 -7.18 10.91
CA ALA A 211 2.40 -6.86 9.50
C ALA A 211 2.78 -5.38 9.33
N TYR A 212 3.73 -5.14 8.43
CA TYR A 212 4.22 -3.80 8.07
C TYR A 212 4.08 -3.57 6.58
N LEU A 213 3.70 -2.35 6.20
CA LEU A 213 3.69 -1.92 4.80
C LEU A 213 5.01 -1.22 4.49
N MET A 214 5.72 -1.76 3.51
CA MET A 214 7.06 -1.32 3.14
C MET A 214 7.07 -0.83 1.69
N VAL A 215 7.93 0.12 1.40
CA VAL A 215 8.18 0.53 0.02
C VAL A 215 8.92 -0.59 -0.70
N PRO A 216 8.44 -1.03 -1.87
CA PRO A 216 9.15 -1.98 -2.72
C PRO A 216 10.57 -1.53 -3.03
N GLN A 217 11.54 -2.39 -2.75
CA GLN A 217 12.96 -2.05 -2.86
C GLN A 217 13.84 -3.30 -2.87
N SER A 218 15.08 -3.13 -3.33
CA SER A 218 16.10 -4.17 -3.18
C SER A 218 16.43 -4.41 -1.70
N ILE A 219 16.52 -5.69 -1.33
CA ILE A 219 16.97 -6.14 0.00
C ILE A 219 18.29 -6.91 -0.07
N GLU A 220 19.00 -6.81 -1.19
CA GLU A 220 20.24 -7.56 -1.47
C GLU A 220 21.28 -7.37 -0.36
N ASN A 221 21.40 -6.16 0.17
CA ASN A 221 22.35 -5.80 1.21
C ASN A 221 21.69 -5.53 2.57
N ALA A 222 20.38 -5.77 2.70
CA ALA A 222 19.67 -5.55 3.95
C ALA A 222 19.97 -6.66 4.97
N LYS A 223 19.97 -6.28 6.25
CA LYS A 223 20.27 -7.15 7.38
C LYS A 223 19.19 -7.07 8.44
N VAL A 224 19.05 -8.15 9.19
CA VAL A 224 18.19 -8.24 10.38
C VAL A 224 19.09 -8.49 11.60
N ALA A 225 18.84 -7.79 12.68
CA ALA A 225 19.37 -8.07 14.00
C ALA A 225 18.20 -8.32 14.96
N ILE A 226 18.30 -9.33 15.79
CA ILE A 226 17.27 -9.66 16.78
C ILE A 226 17.88 -9.85 18.17
N THR A 227 17.09 -9.51 19.20
CA THR A 227 17.29 -10.00 20.55
C THR A 227 16.10 -10.88 20.93
N TYR A 228 16.36 -11.93 21.65
CA TYR A 228 15.33 -12.95 21.94
C TYR A 228 15.56 -13.60 23.31
N THR A 229 14.49 -14.18 23.85
CA THR A 229 14.52 -15.01 25.05
C THR A 229 13.96 -16.38 24.72
N VAL A 230 14.68 -17.42 25.05
CA VAL A 230 14.22 -18.80 25.01
C VAL A 230 13.92 -19.27 26.41
N THR A 231 12.72 -19.79 26.63
CA THR A 231 12.29 -20.36 27.90
C THR A 231 12.06 -21.85 27.70
N THR A 232 12.80 -22.67 28.45
CA THR A 232 12.62 -24.12 28.49
C THR A 232 12.03 -24.52 29.82
N THR A 233 10.93 -25.27 29.80
CA THR A 233 10.24 -25.73 31.01
C THR A 233 10.39 -27.24 31.14
N ASP A 234 10.92 -27.69 32.31
CA ASP A 234 10.88 -29.07 32.69
C ASP A 234 9.53 -29.35 33.37
N SER A 235 8.69 -30.13 32.71
CA SER A 235 7.34 -30.43 33.20
C SER A 235 7.34 -31.35 34.45
N ASN A 236 8.42 -32.12 34.69
CA ASN A 236 8.53 -33.00 35.83
C ASN A 236 8.95 -32.28 37.10
N LEU A 237 9.79 -31.25 36.94
CA LEU A 237 10.31 -30.45 38.03
C LEU A 237 9.47 -29.16 38.25
N ASN A 238 8.62 -28.83 37.28
CA ASN A 238 7.90 -27.54 37.21
C ASN A 238 8.85 -26.32 37.33
N GLU A 239 10.03 -26.47 36.76
CA GLU A 239 11.05 -25.44 36.71
C GLU A 239 11.25 -24.93 35.28
N SER A 240 11.52 -23.64 35.14
CA SER A 240 11.82 -23.00 33.87
C SER A 240 13.20 -22.37 33.88
N VAL A 241 13.92 -22.52 32.78
CA VAL A 241 15.21 -21.86 32.54
C VAL A 241 15.07 -20.94 31.36
N THR A 242 15.55 -19.70 31.48
CA THR A 242 15.56 -18.70 30.43
C THR A 242 16.97 -18.45 29.92
N PHE A 243 17.07 -18.30 28.60
CA PHE A 243 18.29 -17.87 27.91
C PHE A 243 17.98 -16.64 27.08
N ASN A 244 18.78 -15.56 27.28
CA ASN A 244 18.72 -14.37 26.47
C ASN A 244 19.83 -14.39 25.42
N GLY A 245 19.43 -14.23 24.16
CA GLY A 245 20.36 -14.27 23.04
C GLY A 245 20.22 -13.06 22.14
N GLU A 246 21.21 -12.89 21.29
CA GLU A 246 21.17 -11.94 20.17
C GLU A 246 21.76 -12.59 18.93
N ALA A 247 21.23 -12.19 17.76
CA ALA A 247 21.80 -12.53 16.48
C ALA A 247 21.85 -11.27 15.61
N LYS A 248 22.97 -11.07 14.94
CA LYS A 248 23.25 -9.87 14.14
C LYS A 248 23.64 -10.27 12.72
N ASP A 249 23.54 -9.30 11.82
CA ASP A 249 23.98 -9.43 10.44
C ASP A 249 23.33 -10.59 9.67
N ILE A 250 22.11 -10.97 10.06
CA ILE A 250 21.34 -11.97 9.33
C ILE A 250 20.90 -11.36 8.01
N ALA A 251 21.23 -11.97 6.88
CA ALA A 251 20.80 -11.51 5.58
C ALA A 251 19.26 -11.53 5.48
N LEU A 252 18.67 -10.45 5.03
CA LEU A 252 17.24 -10.37 4.79
C LEU A 252 16.83 -11.09 3.49
N LYS A 253 17.72 -11.10 2.50
CA LYS A 253 17.52 -11.89 1.30
C LYS A 253 17.48 -13.40 1.61
N TYR A 254 16.61 -14.12 0.93
CA TYR A 254 16.47 -15.56 1.09
C TYR A 254 16.15 -16.23 -0.26
N GLY A 255 17.01 -17.14 -0.70
CA GLY A 255 16.84 -17.79 -2.00
C GLY A 255 16.76 -16.79 -3.14
N SER A 256 15.69 -16.82 -3.91
CA SER A 256 15.42 -15.89 -5.00
C SER A 256 14.79 -14.56 -4.52
N VAL A 257 14.49 -14.42 -3.23
CA VAL A 257 13.91 -13.21 -2.65
C VAL A 257 15.03 -12.22 -2.37
N THR A 258 15.31 -11.34 -3.34
CA THR A 258 16.37 -10.32 -3.28
C THR A 258 15.84 -8.90 -3.29
N GLN A 259 14.51 -8.77 -3.45
CA GLN A 259 13.79 -7.50 -3.41
C GLN A 259 12.37 -7.71 -2.91
N TRP A 260 11.79 -6.67 -2.38
CA TRP A 260 10.36 -6.60 -2.15
C TRP A 260 9.68 -5.98 -3.36
N ASP A 261 8.71 -6.68 -3.90
CA ASP A 261 7.89 -6.22 -5.02
C ASP A 261 6.55 -5.68 -4.55
N LYS A 262 5.98 -4.76 -5.31
CA LYS A 262 4.63 -4.28 -5.05
C LYS A 262 3.60 -5.40 -5.14
N ASN A 263 2.53 -5.28 -4.36
CA ASN A 263 1.41 -6.23 -4.36
C ASN A 263 1.84 -7.67 -3.99
N LYS A 264 2.83 -7.79 -3.11
CA LYS A 264 3.32 -9.07 -2.59
C LYS A 264 3.33 -9.06 -1.07
N VAL A 265 3.14 -10.24 -0.50
CA VAL A 265 3.24 -10.50 0.94
C VAL A 265 4.50 -11.32 1.20
N TYR A 266 5.33 -10.85 2.11
CA TYR A 266 6.58 -11.48 2.54
C TYR A 266 6.45 -11.88 4.00
N ASN A 267 6.37 -13.18 4.27
CA ASN A 267 6.36 -13.73 5.62
C ASN A 267 7.72 -14.34 5.94
N TYR A 268 8.43 -13.70 6.86
CA TYR A 268 9.70 -14.17 7.38
C TYR A 268 9.49 -15.03 8.62
N THR A 269 10.17 -16.17 8.68
CA THR A 269 10.22 -17.02 9.86
C THR A 269 11.63 -16.97 10.42
N ILE A 270 11.75 -16.66 11.70
CA ILE A 270 12.99 -16.65 12.46
C ILE A 270 13.03 -17.96 13.25
N ASP A 271 13.90 -18.89 12.82
CA ASP A 271 14.11 -20.17 13.49
C ASP A 271 15.21 -20.03 14.54
N VAL A 272 14.84 -20.17 15.80
CA VAL A 272 15.77 -20.05 16.93
C VAL A 272 16.06 -21.42 17.50
N SER A 273 17.34 -21.79 17.51
CA SER A 273 17.88 -22.96 18.23
C SER A 273 18.83 -22.52 19.33
N LEU A 274 19.28 -23.46 20.14
CA LEU A 274 20.26 -23.16 21.21
C LEU A 274 21.63 -22.71 20.67
N SER A 275 21.92 -23.00 19.41
CA SER A 275 23.23 -22.73 18.80
C SER A 275 23.20 -21.82 17.60
N ASP A 276 22.03 -21.52 17.04
CA ASP A 276 21.92 -20.81 15.78
C ASP A 276 20.56 -20.12 15.62
N VAL A 277 20.54 -19.05 14.82
CA VAL A 277 19.34 -18.36 14.38
C VAL A 277 19.33 -18.27 12.87
N GLN A 278 18.31 -18.81 12.24
CA GLN A 278 18.14 -18.82 10.80
C GLN A 278 16.89 -18.05 10.39
N LEU A 279 16.95 -17.41 9.22
CA LEU A 279 15.83 -16.69 8.61
C LEU A 279 15.41 -17.43 7.33
N SER A 280 14.12 -17.63 7.18
CA SER A 280 13.49 -18.06 5.93
C SER A 280 12.36 -17.13 5.54
N ALA A 281 11.96 -17.15 4.27
CA ALA A 281 10.91 -16.32 3.76
C ALA A 281 9.99 -17.09 2.81
N THR A 282 8.71 -16.78 2.87
CA THR A 282 7.72 -17.14 1.86
C THR A 282 7.18 -15.90 1.20
N VAL A 283 6.87 -15.98 -0.08
CA VAL A 283 6.30 -14.89 -0.87
C VAL A 283 4.98 -15.35 -1.47
N SER A 284 3.95 -14.55 -1.31
CA SER A 284 2.64 -14.80 -1.91
C SER A 284 2.06 -13.53 -2.55
N PRO A 285 1.19 -13.67 -3.57
CA PRO A 285 0.44 -12.52 -4.09
C PRO A 285 -0.47 -11.95 -2.99
N TRP A 286 -0.57 -10.61 -2.91
CA TRP A 286 -1.42 -9.96 -1.92
C TRP A 286 -2.90 -10.14 -2.24
N ASP A 287 -3.29 -9.98 -3.50
CA ASP A 287 -4.69 -10.05 -3.96
C ASP A 287 -5.34 -11.44 -3.93
N THR A 288 -4.64 -12.49 -3.50
CA THR A 288 -5.17 -13.85 -3.41
C THR A 288 -5.56 -14.27 -2.00
N THR A 289 -5.23 -13.49 -0.99
CA THR A 289 -5.61 -13.74 0.40
C THR A 289 -6.88 -12.95 0.72
N GLU A 290 -7.84 -13.58 1.38
CA GLU A 290 -9.11 -12.99 1.85
C GLU A 290 -8.92 -11.91 2.94
N GLU A 291 -7.71 -11.46 3.17
CA GLU A 291 -7.41 -10.39 4.11
C GLU A 291 -7.83 -9.05 3.50
N LYS A 292 -8.92 -8.50 3.99
CA LYS A 292 -9.27 -7.10 3.77
C LYS A 292 -8.06 -6.23 4.13
N PRO A 293 -7.75 -5.19 3.35
CA PRO A 293 -6.73 -4.24 3.76
C PRO A 293 -7.08 -3.74 5.16
N GLU A 294 -6.18 -3.93 6.12
CA GLU A 294 -6.33 -3.35 7.45
C GLU A 294 -6.22 -1.83 7.31
N ILE A 295 -7.34 -1.20 7.08
CA ILE A 295 -7.48 0.23 7.21
C ILE A 295 -7.67 0.45 8.71
N ASN A 296 -6.60 0.81 9.39
CA ASN A 296 -6.64 1.15 10.80
C ASN A 296 -7.67 2.26 11.03
N LYS A 297 -8.59 1.97 11.93
CA LYS A 297 -9.59 2.92 12.44
C LYS A 297 -8.95 4.06 13.20
#